data_15d1a9cf937c576e510910343673de2e
#
_entry.id   15d1a9cf937c576e510910343673de2e
#
_cell.length_a   1.000
_cell.length_b   1.000
_cell.length_c   1.000
_cell.angle_alpha   90.00
_cell.angle_beta   90.00
_cell.angle_gamma   90.00
#
_symmetry.space_group_name_H-M   'P 1'
#
loop_
_entity.id
_entity.type
_entity.pdbx_description
1 polymer ?
#
loop_
_entity_poly.entity_id
_entity_poly.type
_entity_poly.pdbx_seq_one_letter_code
_entity_poly.pdbx_strand_id
1 'polypeptide(L)'
;MPIRWPDRYAPGRVVAEVSNEIAIAAPPQVVWACLIRAADWPSWYPNSSAVKIDGGAQDLSPGAQFSWRTFGVGVRSTVQEFEPCERIAWSGAGTLLDIYHAWLIEPRPGGCWVLTEENQNGLAARAQALFMPKRMFEGHALWLRNLKARAEA
;
A
#
# COMPACT_ATOMS: atom_id res chain seq x y z
N MET A 1 -5.41 -2.37 -15.63
CA MET A 1 -6.20 -3.45 -14.96
C MET A 1 -7.01 -2.86 -13.83
N PRO A 2 -8.26 -3.30 -13.56
CA PRO A 2 -9.02 -2.81 -12.41
C PRO A 2 -8.54 -3.48 -11.10
N ILE A 3 -8.70 -2.76 -9.98
CA ILE A 3 -8.54 -3.34 -8.63
C ILE A 3 -9.70 -4.29 -8.34
N ARG A 4 -9.40 -5.42 -7.69
CA ARG A 4 -10.37 -6.43 -7.28
C ARG A 4 -10.82 -6.15 -5.85
N TRP A 5 -11.76 -5.24 -5.71
CA TRP A 5 -12.27 -4.87 -4.40
C TRP A 5 -13.13 -5.98 -3.79
N PRO A 6 -12.84 -6.42 -2.56
CA PRO A 6 -13.84 -7.16 -1.78
C PRO A 6 -15.07 -6.27 -1.53
N ASP A 7 -16.27 -6.85 -1.52
CA ASP A 7 -17.54 -6.10 -1.45
C ASP A 7 -17.60 -5.03 -0.35
N ARG A 8 -17.03 -5.34 0.83
CA ARG A 8 -17.03 -4.43 1.98
C ARG A 8 -16.13 -3.21 1.79
N TYR A 9 -15.20 -3.28 0.83
CA TYR A 9 -14.28 -2.18 0.49
C TYR A 9 -14.55 -1.58 -0.87
N ALA A 10 -15.63 -1.96 -1.52
CA ALA A 10 -15.97 -1.44 -2.84
C ALA A 10 -16.13 0.09 -2.81
N PRO A 11 -15.69 0.81 -3.86
CA PRO A 11 -15.88 2.25 -3.99
C PRO A 11 -17.33 2.66 -3.74
N GLY A 12 -17.52 3.75 -3.03
CA GLY A 12 -18.85 4.24 -2.62
C GLY A 12 -19.48 3.52 -1.43
N ARG A 13 -18.85 2.47 -0.90
CA ARG A 13 -19.32 1.73 0.30
C ARG A 13 -18.46 1.96 1.53
N VAL A 14 -17.41 2.76 1.39
CA VAL A 14 -16.42 3.01 2.46
C VAL A 14 -16.45 4.46 2.92
N VAL A 15 -15.80 4.71 4.05
CA VAL A 15 -15.76 6.03 4.68
C VAL A 15 -14.74 6.94 4.01
N ALA A 16 -13.63 6.36 3.55
CA ALA A 16 -12.56 7.11 2.90
C ALA A 16 -11.96 6.28 1.76
N GLU A 17 -11.68 6.97 0.67
CA GLU A 17 -11.05 6.42 -0.53
C GLU A 17 -9.88 7.32 -0.93
N VAL A 18 -8.75 6.71 -1.30
CA VAL A 18 -7.62 7.45 -1.86
C VAL A 18 -7.03 6.70 -3.03
N SER A 19 -6.67 7.44 -4.07
CA SER A 19 -6.04 6.92 -5.29
C SER A 19 -4.87 7.81 -5.68
N ASN A 20 -3.72 7.20 -5.90
CA ASN A 20 -2.49 7.86 -6.34
C ASN A 20 -1.80 7.03 -7.42
N GLU A 21 -1.15 7.67 -8.36
CA GLU A 21 -0.45 7.00 -9.45
C GLU A 21 0.85 7.71 -9.83
N ILE A 22 1.80 6.98 -10.43
CA ILE A 22 3.06 7.53 -10.90
C ILE A 22 3.66 6.67 -12.03
N ALA A 23 4.36 7.30 -12.97
CA ALA A 23 5.22 6.61 -13.92
C ALA A 23 6.63 6.45 -13.33
N ILE A 24 7.19 5.25 -13.45
CA ILE A 24 8.53 4.89 -12.94
C ILE A 24 9.36 4.38 -14.12
N ALA A 25 10.56 4.95 -14.32
CA ALA A 25 11.50 4.58 -15.37
C ALA A 25 12.36 3.36 -14.94
N ALA A 26 11.69 2.32 -14.44
CA ALA A 26 12.31 1.06 -14.07
C ALA A 26 11.39 -0.10 -14.46
N PRO A 27 11.95 -1.30 -14.77
CA PRO A 27 11.13 -2.47 -15.08
C PRO A 27 10.21 -2.85 -13.93
N PRO A 28 9.01 -3.43 -14.21
CA PRO A 28 8.08 -3.91 -13.17
C PRO A 28 8.72 -4.80 -12.12
N GLN A 29 9.70 -5.62 -12.49
CA GLN A 29 10.41 -6.52 -11.59
C GLN A 29 11.20 -5.77 -10.51
N VAL A 30 11.81 -4.65 -10.86
CA VAL A 30 12.57 -3.81 -9.92
C VAL A 30 11.62 -3.12 -8.94
N VAL A 31 10.54 -2.54 -9.46
CA VAL A 31 9.49 -1.90 -8.63
C VAL A 31 8.85 -2.93 -7.69
N TRP A 32 8.54 -4.10 -8.21
CA TRP A 32 7.99 -5.21 -7.43
C TRP A 32 8.91 -5.62 -6.28
N ALA A 33 10.21 -5.82 -6.57
CA ALA A 33 11.18 -6.20 -5.55
C ALA A 33 11.29 -5.16 -4.42
N CYS A 34 11.22 -3.87 -4.74
CA CYS A 34 11.17 -2.81 -3.74
C CYS A 34 9.88 -2.85 -2.91
N LEU A 35 8.74 -3.10 -3.56
CA LEU A 35 7.43 -3.07 -2.94
C LEU A 35 7.21 -4.24 -1.98
N ILE A 36 7.58 -5.47 -2.37
CA ILE A 36 7.38 -6.66 -1.53
C ILE A 36 8.37 -6.76 -0.37
N ARG A 37 9.54 -6.12 -0.45
CA ARG A 37 10.51 -6.10 0.65
C ARG A 37 10.07 -5.16 1.77
N ALA A 38 9.02 -5.58 2.46
CA ALA A 38 8.37 -4.75 3.48
C ALA A 38 9.28 -4.46 4.68
N ALA A 39 10.23 -5.34 5.00
CA ALA A 39 11.21 -5.09 6.05
C ALA A 39 12.06 -3.83 5.79
N ASP A 40 12.24 -3.45 4.53
CA ASP A 40 13.03 -2.26 4.15
C ASP A 40 12.19 -0.97 4.08
N TRP A 41 10.86 -1.03 4.10
CA TRP A 41 10.01 0.18 3.98
C TRP A 41 10.44 1.31 4.92
N PRO A 42 10.76 1.06 6.21
CA PRO A 42 11.17 2.14 7.11
C PRO A 42 12.42 2.90 6.67
N SER A 43 13.27 2.29 5.83
CA SER A 43 14.50 2.93 5.35
C SER A 43 14.27 3.94 4.24
N TRP A 44 13.14 3.90 3.55
CA TRP A 44 12.85 4.77 2.41
C TRP A 44 11.43 5.37 2.40
N TYR A 45 10.52 4.87 3.25
CA TYR A 45 9.19 5.44 3.44
C TYR A 45 9.00 5.82 4.92
N PRO A 46 9.19 7.08 5.30
CA PRO A 46 9.23 7.51 6.70
C PRO A 46 7.90 7.37 7.44
N ASN A 47 6.78 7.21 6.72
CA ASN A 47 5.47 6.93 7.32
C ASN A 47 5.24 5.45 7.63
N SER A 48 6.29 4.65 7.59
CA SER A 48 6.29 3.21 7.89
C SER A 48 7.32 2.92 8.96
N SER A 49 6.94 2.17 9.99
CA SER A 49 7.85 1.75 11.06
C SER A 49 7.41 0.43 11.69
N ALA A 50 8.29 -0.17 12.49
CA ALA A 50 8.03 -1.40 13.23
C ALA A 50 7.45 -2.54 12.38
N VAL A 51 7.90 -2.66 11.13
CA VAL A 51 7.44 -3.71 10.20
C VAL A 51 7.96 -5.07 10.66
N LYS A 52 7.05 -6.02 10.85
CA LYS A 52 7.35 -7.41 11.22
C LYS A 52 6.45 -8.35 10.43
N ILE A 53 7.07 -9.17 9.59
CA ILE A 53 6.38 -10.26 8.87
C ILE A 53 6.43 -11.51 9.73
N ASP A 54 5.34 -12.23 9.86
CA ASP A 54 5.29 -13.49 10.61
C ASP A 54 6.29 -14.49 10.03
N GLY A 55 6.92 -15.27 10.91
CA GLY A 55 7.98 -16.17 10.51
C GLY A 55 9.35 -15.52 10.26
N GLY A 56 9.49 -14.21 10.44
CA GLY A 56 10.77 -13.49 10.30
C GLY A 56 11.21 -13.26 8.86
N ALA A 57 10.29 -13.38 7.88
CA ALA A 57 10.58 -13.09 6.48
C ALA A 57 10.91 -11.61 6.27
N GLN A 58 11.65 -11.30 5.19
CA GLN A 58 11.95 -9.93 4.78
C GLN A 58 10.98 -9.44 3.72
N ASP A 59 10.48 -10.36 2.90
CA ASP A 59 9.60 -10.10 1.77
C ASP A 59 8.18 -10.59 2.07
N LEU A 60 7.18 -9.85 1.56
CA LEU A 60 5.79 -10.30 1.52
C LEU A 60 5.65 -11.48 0.56
N SER A 61 4.71 -12.36 0.86
CA SER A 61 4.37 -13.54 0.06
C SER A 61 2.86 -13.76 0.08
N PRO A 62 2.31 -14.67 -0.76
CA PRO A 62 0.88 -14.98 -0.73
C PRO A 62 0.40 -15.37 0.67
N GLY A 63 -0.63 -14.69 1.16
CA GLY A 63 -1.21 -14.94 2.49
C GLY A 63 -0.36 -14.49 3.68
N ALA A 64 0.79 -13.85 3.45
CA ALA A 64 1.64 -13.36 4.52
C ALA A 64 0.88 -12.44 5.47
N GLN A 65 1.13 -12.60 6.77
CA GLN A 65 0.63 -11.71 7.80
C GLN A 65 1.78 -10.87 8.33
N PHE A 66 1.51 -9.58 8.55
CA PHE A 66 2.51 -8.66 9.07
C PHE A 66 1.88 -7.56 9.92
N SER A 67 2.65 -7.06 10.86
CA SER A 67 2.29 -5.89 11.67
C SER A 67 3.25 -4.75 11.38
N TRP A 68 2.72 -3.54 11.40
CA TRP A 68 3.49 -2.33 11.15
C TRP A 68 2.78 -1.10 11.71
N ARG A 69 3.45 0.02 11.70
CA ARG A 69 2.84 1.32 12.04
C ARG A 69 2.88 2.22 10.82
N THR A 70 1.74 2.82 10.53
CA THR A 70 1.59 3.79 9.45
C THR A 70 0.61 4.88 9.88
N PHE A 71 0.85 6.13 9.48
CA PHE A 71 0.08 7.30 9.94
C PHE A 71 -0.09 7.37 11.47
N GLY A 72 0.90 6.89 12.21
CA GLY A 72 0.87 6.85 13.68
C GLY A 72 0.00 5.75 14.29
N VAL A 73 -0.60 4.87 13.48
CA VAL A 73 -1.48 3.78 13.92
C VAL A 73 -0.81 2.43 13.70
N GLY A 74 -0.93 1.53 14.67
CA GLY A 74 -0.55 0.12 14.51
C GLY A 74 -1.59 -0.62 13.69
N VAL A 75 -1.13 -1.36 12.67
CA VAL A 75 -2.00 -2.12 11.76
C VAL A 75 -1.50 -3.56 11.66
N ARG A 76 -2.43 -4.50 11.75
CA ARG A 76 -2.20 -5.92 11.44
C ARG A 76 -2.76 -6.19 10.05
N SER A 77 -1.91 -6.64 9.14
CA SER A 77 -2.24 -6.81 7.72
C SER A 77 -2.09 -8.25 7.26
N THR A 78 -2.88 -8.61 6.24
CA THR A 78 -2.83 -9.92 5.57
C THR A 78 -2.83 -9.71 4.07
N VAL A 79 -1.85 -10.28 3.36
CA VAL A 79 -1.78 -10.25 1.90
C VAL A 79 -2.92 -11.07 1.31
N GLN A 80 -3.78 -10.43 0.53
CA GLN A 80 -4.99 -11.00 -0.08
C GLN A 80 -4.81 -11.31 -1.57
N GLU A 81 -4.05 -10.49 -2.28
CA GLU A 81 -3.70 -10.68 -3.68
C GLU A 81 -2.19 -10.64 -3.83
N PHE A 82 -1.63 -11.53 -4.66
CA PHE A 82 -0.20 -11.59 -4.93
C PHE A 82 0.04 -12.18 -6.32
N GLU A 83 0.13 -11.31 -7.32
CA GLU A 83 0.51 -11.68 -8.69
C GLU A 83 1.84 -10.99 -9.01
N PRO A 84 2.96 -11.73 -9.08
CA PRO A 84 4.30 -11.15 -9.20
C PRO A 84 4.43 -10.17 -10.36
N CYS A 85 4.98 -8.99 -10.07
CA CYS A 85 5.21 -7.89 -11.01
C CYS A 85 3.94 -7.25 -11.58
N GLU A 86 2.75 -7.63 -11.12
CA GLU A 86 1.47 -7.12 -11.61
C GLU A 86 0.63 -6.49 -10.52
N ARG A 87 0.38 -7.22 -9.42
CA ARG A 87 -0.47 -6.73 -8.32
C ARG A 87 -0.18 -7.35 -6.97
N ILE A 88 -0.34 -6.54 -5.95
CA ILE A 88 -0.40 -6.99 -4.57
C ILE A 88 -1.47 -6.17 -3.85
N ALA A 89 -2.22 -6.82 -2.96
CA ALA A 89 -3.14 -6.12 -2.07
C ALA A 89 -3.16 -6.78 -0.70
N TRP A 90 -3.42 -6.00 0.33
CA TRP A 90 -3.59 -6.50 1.68
C TRP A 90 -4.77 -5.84 2.38
N SER A 91 -5.48 -6.60 3.20
CA SER A 91 -6.38 -6.07 4.21
C SER A 91 -5.58 -5.70 5.45
N GLY A 92 -6.06 -4.74 6.21
CA GLY A 92 -5.42 -4.35 7.46
C GLY A 92 -6.45 -3.92 8.50
N ALA A 93 -6.19 -4.25 9.76
CA ALA A 93 -7.02 -3.85 10.88
C ALA A 93 -6.17 -3.16 11.95
N GLY A 94 -6.67 -2.06 12.47
CA GLY A 94 -6.11 -1.33 13.60
C GLY A 94 -7.21 -0.93 14.57
N THR A 95 -6.87 -0.12 15.58
CA THR A 95 -7.87 0.39 16.51
C THR A 95 -8.86 1.31 15.79
N LEU A 96 -10.12 0.89 15.70
CA LEU A 96 -11.20 1.61 15.02
C LEU A 96 -10.91 1.90 13.53
N LEU A 97 -10.06 1.10 12.92
CA LEU A 97 -9.62 1.23 11.55
C LEU A 97 -9.63 -0.14 10.84
N ASP A 98 -10.16 -0.18 9.63
CA ASP A 98 -10.24 -1.34 8.78
C ASP A 98 -9.99 -0.89 7.34
N ILE A 99 -8.97 -1.45 6.69
CA ILE A 99 -8.46 -1.01 5.41
C ILE A 99 -8.34 -2.15 4.39
N TYR A 100 -8.39 -1.77 3.12
CA TYR A 100 -7.89 -2.58 2.01
C TYR A 100 -7.01 -1.70 1.12
N HIS A 101 -5.77 -2.10 0.95
CA HIS A 101 -4.76 -1.35 0.22
C HIS A 101 -4.27 -2.18 -0.96
N ALA A 102 -4.44 -1.67 -2.16
CA ALA A 102 -4.11 -2.36 -3.40
C ALA A 102 -3.06 -1.59 -4.22
N TRP A 103 -2.21 -2.34 -4.90
CA TRP A 103 -1.17 -1.85 -5.80
C TRP A 103 -1.25 -2.57 -7.14
N LEU A 104 -1.17 -1.81 -8.23
CA LEU A 104 -1.06 -2.33 -9.58
C LEU A 104 0.21 -1.80 -10.23
N ILE A 105 0.89 -2.67 -11.00
CA ILE A 105 2.08 -2.33 -11.77
C ILE A 105 1.79 -2.72 -13.22
N GLU A 106 1.73 -1.75 -14.12
CA GLU A 106 1.51 -2.00 -15.53
C GLU A 106 2.77 -1.67 -16.34
N PRO A 107 3.30 -2.62 -17.14
CA PRO A 107 4.42 -2.34 -18.04
C PRO A 107 4.08 -1.20 -19.00
N ARG A 108 5.07 -0.31 -19.24
CA ARG A 108 4.98 0.78 -20.22
C ARG A 108 6.32 0.88 -20.98
N PRO A 109 6.34 1.48 -22.17
CA PRO A 109 7.61 1.76 -22.84
C PRO A 109 8.53 2.58 -21.94
N GLY A 110 9.73 2.07 -21.68
CA GLY A 110 10.73 2.71 -20.82
C GLY A 110 10.54 2.52 -19.31
N GLY A 111 9.59 1.67 -18.87
CA GLY A 111 9.38 1.43 -17.43
C GLY A 111 8.03 0.82 -17.09
N CYS A 112 7.36 1.38 -16.10
CA CYS A 112 6.02 0.96 -15.71
C CYS A 112 5.20 2.13 -15.15
N TRP A 113 3.90 1.94 -15.11
CA TRP A 113 2.96 2.77 -14.38
C TRP A 113 2.50 2.06 -13.12
N VAL A 114 2.47 2.77 -12.01
CA VAL A 114 2.09 2.23 -10.71
C VAL A 114 0.89 2.99 -10.17
N LEU A 115 -0.17 2.26 -9.82
CA LEU A 115 -1.35 2.75 -9.13
C LEU A 115 -1.36 2.19 -7.71
N THR A 116 -1.68 3.02 -6.74
CA THR A 116 -2.01 2.58 -5.38
C THR A 116 -3.35 3.17 -4.96
N GLU A 117 -4.23 2.32 -4.46
CA GLU A 117 -5.53 2.74 -3.94
C GLU A 117 -5.78 2.11 -2.57
N GLU A 118 -6.31 2.90 -1.65
CA GLU A 118 -6.67 2.42 -0.33
C GLU A 118 -8.08 2.88 0.04
N ASN A 119 -8.91 1.92 0.44
CA ASN A 119 -10.26 2.14 0.93
C ASN A 119 -10.33 1.79 2.42
N GLN A 120 -10.96 2.68 3.20
CA GLN A 120 -10.96 2.59 4.66
C GLN A 120 -12.37 2.67 5.24
N ASN A 121 -12.58 1.91 6.31
CA ASN A 121 -13.74 1.95 7.19
C ASN A 121 -13.33 2.18 8.65
N GLY A 122 -14.30 2.52 9.48
CA GLY A 122 -14.14 2.70 10.91
C GLY A 122 -14.12 4.16 11.37
N LEU A 123 -14.18 4.35 12.68
CA LEU A 123 -14.25 5.69 13.29
C LEU A 123 -12.96 6.48 13.11
N ALA A 124 -11.81 5.79 13.13
CA ALA A 124 -10.50 6.44 12.89
C ALA A 124 -10.41 6.97 11.45
N ALA A 125 -10.88 6.20 10.45
CA ALA A 125 -10.95 6.64 9.07
C ALA A 125 -11.89 7.86 8.91
N ARG A 126 -13.03 7.84 9.57
CA ARG A 126 -14.00 8.96 9.56
C ARG A 126 -13.40 10.23 10.17
N ALA A 127 -12.75 10.12 11.31
CA ALA A 127 -12.09 11.25 11.96
C ALA A 127 -10.97 11.82 11.07
N GLN A 128 -10.16 10.97 10.48
CA GLN A 128 -9.09 11.40 9.55
C GLN A 128 -9.66 12.10 8.32
N ALA A 129 -10.69 11.55 7.69
CA ALA A 129 -11.34 12.16 6.53
C ALA A 129 -11.93 13.54 6.84
N LEU A 130 -12.46 13.73 8.05
CA LEU A 130 -13.06 14.99 8.48
C LEU A 130 -12.00 16.04 8.86
N PHE A 131 -11.01 15.66 9.67
CA PHE A 131 -10.06 16.61 10.27
C PHE A 131 -8.74 16.75 9.50
N MET A 132 -8.35 15.74 8.71
CA MET A 132 -7.10 15.68 7.96
C MET A 132 -7.32 15.09 6.55
N PRO A 133 -8.20 15.68 5.72
CA PRO A 133 -8.67 15.05 4.48
C PRO A 133 -7.57 14.79 3.43
N LYS A 134 -6.47 15.54 3.48
CA LYS A 134 -5.35 15.38 2.53
C LYS A 134 -4.28 14.40 3.00
N ARG A 135 -4.30 13.99 4.26
CA ARG A 135 -3.20 13.25 4.89
C ARG A 135 -2.88 11.94 4.19
N MET A 136 -3.89 11.16 3.84
CA MET A 136 -3.70 9.90 3.12
C MET A 136 -3.17 10.11 1.72
N PHE A 137 -3.77 11.04 0.97
CA PHE A 137 -3.33 11.35 -0.39
C PHE A 137 -1.86 11.78 -0.41
N GLU A 138 -1.48 12.70 0.48
CA GLU A 138 -0.09 13.18 0.59
C GLU A 138 0.87 12.08 1.02
N GLY A 139 0.46 11.20 1.96
CA GLY A 139 1.24 10.07 2.42
C GLY A 139 1.47 9.03 1.31
N HIS A 140 0.46 8.67 0.56
CA HIS A 140 0.59 7.76 -0.58
C HIS A 140 1.38 8.38 -1.74
N ALA A 141 1.21 9.67 -1.99
CA ALA A 141 2.03 10.39 -2.97
C ALA A 141 3.52 10.37 -2.58
N LEU A 142 3.83 10.52 -1.29
CA LEU A 142 5.20 10.38 -0.78
C LEU A 142 5.72 8.95 -0.96
N TRP A 143 4.90 7.95 -0.66
CA TRP A 143 5.27 6.54 -0.84
C TRP A 143 5.64 6.25 -2.30
N LEU A 144 4.80 6.67 -3.24
CA LEU A 144 5.05 6.51 -4.67
C LEU A 144 6.33 7.23 -5.13
N ARG A 145 6.56 8.47 -4.69
CA ARG A 145 7.80 9.21 -5.02
C ARG A 145 9.05 8.50 -4.50
N ASN A 146 9.00 7.98 -3.28
CA ASN A 146 10.12 7.29 -2.68
C ASN A 146 10.34 5.90 -3.31
N LEU A 147 9.27 5.19 -3.67
CA LEU A 147 9.33 3.95 -4.44
C LEU A 147 10.00 4.20 -5.81
N LYS A 148 9.59 5.27 -6.50
CA LYS A 148 10.21 5.71 -7.76
C LYS A 148 11.70 5.99 -7.59
N ALA A 149 12.08 6.81 -6.62
CA ALA A 149 13.48 7.14 -6.37
C ALA A 149 14.33 5.88 -6.08
N ARG A 150 13.77 4.93 -5.33
CA ARG A 150 14.46 3.68 -5.01
C ARG A 150 14.58 2.75 -6.21
N ALA A 151 13.56 2.65 -7.03
CA ALA A 151 13.55 1.76 -8.20
C ALA A 151 14.39 2.30 -9.36
N GLU A 152 14.57 3.62 -9.46
CA GLU A 152 15.37 4.28 -10.50
C GLU A 152 16.84 4.50 -10.11
N ALA A 153 17.20 4.20 -8.87
CA ALA A 153 18.59 4.27 -8.42
C ALA A 153 19.39 3.06 -8.91
#